data_d6bb931d1beff106b8c00bd8025cbad8
#
_entry.id   d6bb931d1beff106b8c00bd8025cbad8
#
_cell.length_a   1.000
_cell.length_b   1.000
_cell.length_c   1.000
_cell.angle_alpha   90.00
_cell.angle_beta   90.00
_cell.angle_gamma   90.00
#
_symmetry.space_group_name_H-M   'P 1'
#
loop_
_entity.id
_entity.type
_entity.pdbx_description
1 polymer ?
#
loop_
_entity_poly.entity_id
_entity_poly.type
_entity_poly.pdbx_seq_one_letter_code
_entity_poly.pdbx_strand_id
1 'polypeptide(L)'
;MNGARPEQAELSKDTDMSKTAETRAVIEGMVDGLNDHRIADIGEFFSHGFSWMGNTGCGTKKGLKEFQNNWQKPFQAAFSDKVCIDEARLYMGEWAAAFGRQEAVHSGIFMGVEATGKKIQIRYMDFWKVENGKITDNWVMVDFPHVLAQLGVDVF
;
A
#
# COMPACT_ATOMS: atom_id res chain seq x y z
N MET A 1 -28.74 -17.07 -16.50
CA MET A 1 -27.32 -17.18 -16.17
C MET A 1 -27.17 -16.84 -14.69
N ASN A 2 -27.03 -17.86 -13.84
CA ASN A 2 -26.79 -17.68 -12.41
C ASN A 2 -25.29 -17.41 -12.22
N GLY A 3 -24.89 -16.15 -12.20
CA GLY A 3 -23.58 -15.79 -11.71
C GLY A 3 -23.54 -16.04 -10.20
N ALA A 4 -22.82 -17.07 -9.79
CA ALA A 4 -22.52 -17.30 -8.38
C ALA A 4 -21.85 -16.00 -7.86
N ARG A 5 -22.40 -15.39 -6.82
CA ARG A 5 -21.71 -14.34 -6.08
C ARG A 5 -20.40 -14.94 -5.58
N PRO A 6 -19.27 -14.23 -5.71
CA PRO A 6 -18.07 -14.68 -5.02
C PRO A 6 -18.40 -14.82 -3.55
N GLU A 7 -17.98 -15.93 -2.97
CA GLU A 7 -18.12 -16.19 -1.54
C GLU A 7 -17.55 -14.99 -0.77
N GLN A 8 -18.45 -14.29 -0.08
CA GLN A 8 -18.01 -13.19 0.77
C GLN A 8 -17.22 -13.83 1.91
N ALA A 9 -15.99 -13.40 2.12
CA ALA A 9 -15.23 -13.78 3.30
C ALA A 9 -16.05 -13.32 4.52
N GLU A 10 -16.80 -14.23 5.13
CA GLU A 10 -17.43 -13.97 6.42
C GLU A 10 -16.30 -13.81 7.43
N LEU A 11 -16.20 -12.61 7.98
CA LEU A 11 -15.37 -12.36 9.13
C LEU A 11 -15.94 -13.18 10.28
N SER A 12 -15.29 -14.30 10.61
CA SER A 12 -15.80 -15.22 11.63
C SER A 12 -15.95 -14.51 12.97
N LYS A 13 -17.00 -14.85 13.71
CA LYS A 13 -17.26 -14.28 15.04
C LYS A 13 -16.19 -14.67 16.09
N ASP A 14 -15.41 -15.70 15.81
CA ASP A 14 -14.27 -16.14 16.60
C ASP A 14 -12.96 -15.60 15.99
N THR A 15 -12.70 -14.32 16.21
CA THR A 15 -11.43 -13.72 15.81
C THR A 15 -10.32 -14.32 16.65
N ASP A 16 -9.40 -15.05 15.98
CA ASP A 16 -8.20 -15.55 16.62
C ASP A 16 -7.30 -14.37 17.02
N MET A 17 -7.24 -14.09 18.31
CA MET A 17 -6.44 -13.00 18.87
C MET A 17 -4.95 -13.20 18.64
N SER A 18 -4.47 -14.44 18.51
CA SER A 18 -3.07 -14.72 18.22
C SER A 18 -2.72 -14.35 16.78
N LYS A 19 -3.60 -14.66 15.83
CA LYS A 19 -3.45 -14.21 14.42
C LYS A 19 -3.54 -12.70 14.29
N THR A 20 -4.44 -12.07 15.03
CA THR A 20 -4.54 -10.61 15.05
C THR A 20 -3.26 -9.95 15.54
N ALA A 21 -2.62 -10.49 16.58
CA ALA A 21 -1.34 -9.99 17.09
C ALA A 21 -0.20 -10.21 16.10
N GLU A 22 -0.16 -11.37 15.43
CA GLU A 22 0.81 -11.66 14.38
C GLU A 22 0.65 -10.70 13.20
N THR A 23 -0.58 -10.52 12.70
CA THR A 23 -0.90 -9.59 11.62
C THR A 23 -0.47 -8.18 11.97
N ARG A 24 -0.78 -7.71 13.18
CA ARG A 24 -0.35 -6.41 13.67
C ARG A 24 1.18 -6.26 13.63
N ALA A 25 1.91 -7.22 14.18
CA ALA A 25 3.38 -7.15 14.23
C ALA A 25 4.00 -7.08 12.83
N VAL A 26 3.48 -7.85 11.86
CA VAL A 26 3.95 -7.85 10.47
C VAL A 26 3.71 -6.48 9.81
N ILE A 27 2.50 -5.94 9.93
CA ILE A 27 2.16 -4.67 9.28
C ILE A 27 2.89 -3.49 9.93
N GLU A 28 2.95 -3.44 11.26
CA GLU A 28 3.68 -2.38 11.96
C GLU A 28 5.18 -2.42 11.62
N GLY A 29 5.80 -3.60 11.62
CA GLY A 29 7.21 -3.76 11.21
C GLY A 29 7.48 -3.32 9.77
N MET A 30 6.58 -3.65 8.83
CA MET A 30 6.68 -3.22 7.44
C MET A 30 6.57 -1.68 7.32
N VAL A 31 5.61 -1.04 8.00
CA VAL A 31 5.43 0.42 7.95
C VAL A 31 6.62 1.14 8.60
N ASP A 32 7.14 0.63 9.71
CA ASP A 32 8.34 1.18 10.34
C ASP A 32 9.55 1.09 9.40
N GLY A 33 9.71 -0.04 8.69
CA GLY A 33 10.74 -0.20 7.66
C GLY A 33 10.61 0.79 6.52
N LEU A 34 9.38 1.09 6.08
CA LEU A 34 9.13 2.13 5.06
C LEU A 34 9.48 3.53 5.57
N ASN A 35 9.09 3.87 6.80
CA ASN A 35 9.36 5.19 7.39
C ASN A 35 10.85 5.40 7.72
N ASP A 36 11.57 4.31 8.04
CA ASP A 36 13.02 4.32 8.20
C ASP A 36 13.79 4.31 6.86
N HIS A 37 13.06 4.36 5.72
CA HIS A 37 13.63 4.28 4.37
C HIS A 37 14.42 2.99 4.08
N ARG A 38 14.16 1.91 4.82
CA ARG A 38 14.78 0.58 4.65
C ARG A 38 14.08 -0.26 3.58
N ILE A 39 13.89 0.32 2.38
CA ILE A 39 13.09 -0.27 1.30
C ILE A 39 13.63 -1.63 0.84
N ALA A 40 14.95 -1.84 0.88
CA ALA A 40 15.55 -3.11 0.49
C ALA A 40 15.19 -4.25 1.46
N ASP A 41 14.98 -3.91 2.72
CA ASP A 41 14.81 -4.87 3.81
C ASP A 41 13.35 -5.28 4.03
N ILE A 42 12.38 -4.47 3.57
CA ILE A 42 10.95 -4.79 3.77
C ILE A 42 10.51 -6.10 3.11
N GLY A 43 11.33 -6.66 2.22
CA GLY A 43 11.07 -7.95 1.57
C GLY A 43 10.85 -9.10 2.55
N GLU A 44 11.39 -9.00 3.77
CA GLU A 44 11.17 -9.99 4.82
C GLU A 44 9.70 -10.11 5.25
N PHE A 45 8.90 -9.06 5.08
CA PHE A 45 7.48 -9.05 5.44
C PHE A 45 6.56 -9.66 4.39
N PHE A 46 7.05 -9.93 3.18
CA PHE A 46 6.25 -10.39 2.05
C PHE A 46 6.48 -11.86 1.71
N SER A 47 5.41 -12.55 1.31
CA SER A 47 5.50 -13.91 0.77
C SER A 47 6.09 -13.92 -0.65
N HIS A 48 6.64 -15.07 -1.07
CA HIS A 48 7.09 -15.24 -2.46
C HIS A 48 5.95 -15.10 -3.48
N GLY A 49 4.74 -15.51 -3.11
CA GLY A 49 3.53 -15.42 -3.95
C GLY A 49 2.77 -14.12 -3.81
N PHE A 50 3.36 -13.10 -3.18
CA PHE A 50 2.74 -11.81 -2.94
C PHE A 50 2.04 -11.22 -4.17
N SER A 51 0.84 -10.69 -3.96
CA SER A 51 0.09 -9.94 -4.97
C SER A 51 -0.21 -8.53 -4.47
N TRP A 52 0.17 -7.54 -5.26
CA TRP A 52 -0.16 -6.15 -5.03
C TRP A 52 -1.19 -5.70 -6.05
N MET A 53 -2.32 -5.21 -5.59
CA MET A 53 -3.46 -4.81 -6.43
C MET A 53 -3.71 -3.31 -6.23
N GLY A 54 -3.13 -2.50 -7.12
CA GLY A 54 -3.34 -1.06 -7.14
C GLY A 54 -4.59 -0.68 -7.95
N ASN A 55 -5.04 0.55 -7.76
CA ASN A 55 -6.12 1.12 -8.54
C ASN A 55 -5.72 1.39 -10.01
N THR A 56 -6.66 1.89 -10.79
CA THR A 56 -6.44 2.23 -12.21
C THR A 56 -5.18 3.09 -12.40
N GLY A 57 -4.36 2.70 -13.35
CA GLY A 57 -3.04 3.29 -13.63
C GLY A 57 -1.87 2.52 -13.01
N CYS A 58 -2.07 1.83 -11.90
CA CYS A 58 -1.03 0.98 -11.28
C CYS A 58 -1.12 -0.47 -11.72
N GLY A 59 -2.36 -1.00 -11.82
CA GLY A 59 -2.61 -2.40 -12.13
C GLY A 59 -2.13 -3.36 -11.04
N THR A 60 -2.13 -4.66 -11.36
CA THR A 60 -1.69 -5.71 -10.46
C THR A 60 -0.22 -6.03 -10.68
N LYS A 61 0.53 -6.28 -9.59
CA LYS A 61 1.90 -6.78 -9.60
C LYS A 61 1.96 -8.13 -8.91
N LYS A 62 2.61 -9.10 -9.55
CA LYS A 62 2.77 -10.47 -9.04
C LYS A 62 4.19 -10.69 -8.52
N GLY A 63 4.27 -10.98 -7.23
CA GLY A 63 5.53 -11.15 -6.53
C GLY A 63 6.24 -9.84 -6.18
N LEU A 64 7.08 -9.93 -5.15
CA LEU A 64 7.80 -8.77 -4.60
C LEU A 64 8.67 -8.07 -5.65
N LYS A 65 9.36 -8.83 -6.50
CA LYS A 65 10.26 -8.26 -7.51
C LYS A 65 9.54 -7.40 -8.54
N GLU A 66 8.39 -7.86 -9.02
CA GLU A 66 7.57 -7.09 -9.97
C GLU A 66 7.02 -5.83 -9.30
N PHE A 67 6.47 -5.97 -8.07
CA PHE A 67 6.01 -4.84 -7.28
C PHE A 67 7.10 -3.79 -7.06
N GLN A 68 8.29 -4.22 -6.63
CA GLN A 68 9.41 -3.29 -6.38
C GLN A 68 9.89 -2.59 -7.65
N ASN A 69 10.04 -3.31 -8.76
CA ASN A 69 10.60 -2.72 -9.98
C ASN A 69 9.60 -1.87 -10.75
N ASN A 70 8.32 -2.27 -10.77
CA ASN A 70 7.30 -1.65 -11.63
C ASN A 70 6.37 -0.69 -10.87
N TRP A 71 6.49 -0.61 -9.54
CA TRP A 71 5.73 0.34 -8.74
C TRP A 71 6.59 1.03 -7.67
N GLN A 72 7.14 0.28 -6.73
CA GLN A 72 7.79 0.85 -5.55
C GLN A 72 8.98 1.76 -5.90
N LYS A 73 9.93 1.29 -6.72
CA LYS A 73 11.09 2.09 -7.11
C LYS A 73 10.74 3.31 -7.96
N PRO A 74 9.88 3.22 -9.01
CA PRO A 74 9.41 4.40 -9.73
C PRO A 74 8.71 5.41 -8.83
N PHE A 75 7.88 4.95 -7.90
CA PHE A 75 7.20 5.81 -6.94
C PHE A 75 8.19 6.47 -5.97
N GLN A 76 9.20 5.73 -5.51
CA GLN A 76 10.29 6.28 -4.71
C GLN A 76 11.11 7.34 -5.47
N ALA A 77 11.35 7.13 -6.76
CA ALA A 77 12.07 8.08 -7.59
C ALA A 77 11.30 9.39 -7.84
N ALA A 78 9.97 9.29 -7.86
CA ALA A 78 9.10 10.46 -8.05
C ALA A 78 8.91 11.31 -6.79
N PHE A 79 9.03 10.69 -5.60
CA PHE A 79 8.73 11.34 -4.33
C PHE A 79 9.81 11.05 -3.29
N SER A 80 10.50 12.10 -2.82
CA SER A 80 11.48 12.02 -1.72
C SER A 80 10.84 12.36 -0.36
N ASP A 81 11.60 12.11 0.70
CA ASP A 81 11.27 12.45 2.09
C ASP A 81 9.88 11.95 2.53
N LYS A 82 9.51 10.77 2.04
CA LYS A 82 8.19 10.18 2.34
C LYS A 82 8.07 9.75 3.78
N VAL A 83 6.97 10.14 4.39
CA VAL A 83 6.53 9.66 5.71
C VAL A 83 5.10 9.17 5.59
N CYS A 84 4.86 7.91 5.96
CA CYS A 84 3.53 7.33 6.07
C CYS A 84 2.89 7.72 7.40
N ILE A 85 1.70 8.30 7.33
CA ILE A 85 0.91 8.71 8.48
C ILE A 85 -0.45 8.05 8.36
N ASP A 86 -0.62 6.90 9.03
CA ASP A 86 -1.92 6.26 9.11
C ASP A 86 -2.81 6.99 10.12
N GLU A 87 -3.96 7.43 9.66
CA GLU A 87 -4.98 8.07 10.52
C GLU A 87 -5.74 7.03 11.33
N ALA A 88 -5.93 5.82 10.76
CA ALA A 88 -6.44 4.66 11.47
C ALA A 88 -5.86 3.37 10.89
N ARG A 89 -5.69 2.37 11.75
CA ARG A 89 -5.38 0.98 11.42
C ARG A 89 -6.35 0.05 12.11
N LEU A 90 -6.77 -0.98 11.40
CA LEU A 90 -7.63 -2.03 11.91
C LEU A 90 -6.96 -3.37 11.71
N TYR A 91 -7.09 -4.26 12.69
CA TYR A 91 -6.53 -5.61 12.66
C TYR A 91 -7.57 -6.61 13.09
N MET A 92 -7.78 -7.66 12.32
CA MET A 92 -8.72 -8.72 12.65
C MET A 92 -8.32 -10.03 11.99
N GLY A 93 -7.91 -11.01 12.82
CA GLY A 93 -7.40 -12.27 12.31
C GLY A 93 -6.23 -12.05 11.36
N GLU A 94 -6.33 -12.59 10.16
CA GLU A 94 -5.32 -12.46 9.10
C GLU A 94 -5.42 -11.15 8.29
N TRP A 95 -6.36 -10.26 8.63
CA TRP A 95 -6.62 -9.04 7.89
C TRP A 95 -6.15 -7.79 8.63
N ALA A 96 -5.62 -6.86 7.87
CA ALA A 96 -5.36 -5.49 8.32
C ALA A 96 -5.90 -4.50 7.30
N ALA A 97 -6.29 -3.33 7.77
CA ALA A 97 -6.63 -2.20 6.92
C ALA A 97 -6.09 -0.91 7.53
N ALA A 98 -5.74 0.03 6.67
CA ALA A 98 -5.39 1.38 7.09
C ALA A 98 -5.91 2.40 6.07
N PHE A 99 -6.11 3.62 6.54
CA PHE A 99 -6.19 4.78 5.66
C PHE A 99 -5.37 5.91 6.27
N GLY A 100 -4.87 6.75 5.39
CA GLY A 100 -4.01 7.84 5.80
C GLY A 100 -3.45 8.60 4.61
N ARG A 101 -2.27 9.15 4.82
CA ARG A 101 -1.54 9.86 3.80
C ARG A 101 -0.05 9.62 3.91
N GLN A 102 0.64 9.76 2.80
CA GLN A 102 2.08 10.03 2.81
C GLN A 102 2.28 11.53 2.63
N GLU A 103 3.18 12.10 3.41
CA GLU A 103 3.73 13.41 3.14
C GLU A 103 5.05 13.23 2.40
N ALA A 104 5.26 13.97 1.32
CA ALA A 104 6.42 13.80 0.45
C ALA A 104 6.77 15.07 -0.30
N VAL A 105 7.96 15.09 -0.93
CA VAL A 105 8.36 16.11 -1.90
C VAL A 105 8.29 15.51 -3.30
N HIS A 106 7.61 16.18 -4.23
CA HIS A 106 7.61 15.77 -5.64
C HIS A 106 8.94 16.13 -6.29
N SER A 107 9.86 15.18 -6.32
CA SER A 107 11.26 15.33 -6.68
C SER A 107 11.66 14.67 -8.01
N GLY A 108 10.76 13.89 -8.62
CA GLY A 108 10.99 13.24 -9.91
C GLY A 108 9.73 13.24 -10.78
N ILE A 109 9.81 12.64 -11.96
CA ILE A 109 8.67 12.56 -12.90
C ILE A 109 7.59 11.65 -12.31
N PHE A 110 6.34 12.12 -12.27
CA PHE A 110 5.18 11.34 -11.89
C PHE A 110 4.02 11.56 -12.86
N MET A 111 3.53 10.48 -13.49
CA MET A 111 2.41 10.52 -14.45
C MET A 111 2.58 11.60 -15.53
N GLY A 112 3.80 11.80 -16.04
CA GLY A 112 4.13 12.79 -17.05
C GLY A 112 4.32 14.22 -16.54
N VAL A 113 4.23 14.44 -15.24
CA VAL A 113 4.50 15.73 -14.61
C VAL A 113 5.95 15.78 -14.14
N GLU A 114 6.73 16.74 -14.63
CA GLU A 114 8.10 16.99 -14.20
C GLU A 114 8.18 17.39 -12.72
N ALA A 115 9.33 17.12 -12.09
CA ALA A 115 9.55 17.45 -10.68
C ALA A 115 9.23 18.91 -10.36
N THR A 116 8.31 19.15 -9.44
CA THR A 116 7.89 20.50 -9.03
C THR A 116 8.59 20.99 -7.77
N GLY A 117 9.23 20.11 -7.00
CA GLY A 117 9.81 20.44 -5.68
C GLY A 117 8.74 20.74 -4.61
N LYS A 118 7.45 20.60 -4.91
CA LYS A 118 6.37 20.87 -3.96
C LYS A 118 6.29 19.81 -2.89
N LYS A 119 5.98 20.20 -1.66
CA LYS A 119 5.48 19.30 -0.61
C LYS A 119 4.04 18.98 -0.92
N ILE A 120 3.70 17.70 -0.92
CA ILE A 120 2.38 17.19 -1.24
C ILE A 120 1.91 16.14 -0.24
N GLN A 121 0.63 15.86 -0.28
CA GLN A 121 0.00 14.77 0.45
C GLN A 121 -0.54 13.75 -0.54
N ILE A 122 -0.24 12.48 -0.29
CA ILE A 122 -0.69 11.35 -1.10
C ILE A 122 -1.61 10.51 -0.23
N ARG A 123 -2.93 10.67 -0.41
CA ARG A 123 -3.94 9.93 0.35
C ARG A 123 -4.00 8.48 -0.14
N TYR A 124 -4.18 7.55 0.78
CA TYR A 124 -4.30 6.13 0.47
C TYR A 124 -5.27 5.40 1.40
N MET A 125 -5.72 4.25 0.92
CA MET A 125 -6.36 3.21 1.69
C MET A 125 -5.71 1.89 1.32
N ASP A 126 -5.39 1.08 2.32
CA ASP A 126 -4.76 -0.22 2.17
C ASP A 126 -5.56 -1.30 2.87
N PHE A 127 -5.62 -2.47 2.24
CA PHE A 127 -6.01 -3.73 2.86
C PHE A 127 -4.88 -4.73 2.65
N TRP A 128 -4.52 -5.45 3.69
CA TRP A 128 -3.53 -6.52 3.65
C TRP A 128 -4.11 -7.82 4.15
N LYS A 129 -3.66 -8.92 3.54
CA LYS A 129 -3.85 -10.25 4.07
C LYS A 129 -2.49 -10.79 4.53
N VAL A 130 -2.45 -11.35 5.74
CA VAL A 130 -1.24 -11.91 6.35
C VAL A 130 -1.48 -13.37 6.64
N GLU A 131 -0.65 -14.24 6.07
CA GLU A 131 -0.68 -15.68 6.30
C GLU A 131 0.73 -16.15 6.66
N ASN A 132 0.84 -16.95 7.73
CA ASN A 132 2.11 -17.51 8.21
C ASN A 132 3.19 -16.43 8.41
N GLY A 133 2.84 -15.30 9.02
CA GLY A 133 3.75 -14.19 9.31
C GLY A 133 4.23 -13.41 8.09
N LYS A 134 3.56 -13.54 6.94
CA LYS A 134 3.91 -12.84 5.69
C LYS A 134 2.69 -12.22 5.04
N ILE A 135 2.88 -11.04 4.45
CA ILE A 135 1.87 -10.39 3.61
C ILE A 135 1.76 -11.19 2.32
N THR A 136 0.57 -11.74 2.04
CA THR A 136 0.28 -12.48 0.81
C THR A 136 -0.38 -11.61 -0.24
N ASP A 137 -1.22 -10.67 0.19
CA ASP A 137 -1.98 -9.79 -0.68
C ASP A 137 -2.06 -8.38 -0.10
N ASN A 138 -2.06 -7.39 -0.99
CA ASN A 138 -2.27 -5.99 -0.63
C ASN A 138 -3.14 -5.31 -1.69
N TRP A 139 -4.29 -4.79 -1.30
CA TRP A 139 -5.15 -3.94 -2.12
C TRP A 139 -4.93 -2.49 -1.72
N VAL A 140 -4.63 -1.64 -2.69
CA VAL A 140 -4.26 -0.25 -2.46
C VAL A 140 -5.09 0.67 -3.33
N MET A 141 -5.66 1.68 -2.71
CA MET A 141 -6.26 2.82 -3.39
C MET A 141 -5.47 4.08 -3.08
N VAL A 142 -4.92 4.70 -4.10
CA VAL A 142 -4.21 5.99 -4.00
C VAL A 142 -5.02 7.07 -4.70
N ASP A 143 -5.21 8.20 -4.06
CA ASP A 143 -5.94 9.35 -4.61
C ASP A 143 -5.08 10.13 -5.61
N PHE A 144 -4.86 9.55 -6.79
CA PHE A 144 -4.09 10.21 -7.86
C PHE A 144 -4.67 11.53 -8.34
N PRO A 145 -6.01 11.70 -8.48
CA PRO A 145 -6.57 13.01 -8.80
C PRO A 145 -6.14 14.10 -7.81
N HIS A 146 -6.16 13.80 -6.51
CA HIS A 146 -5.70 14.74 -5.49
C HIS A 146 -4.20 15.04 -5.60
N VAL A 147 -3.36 14.03 -5.91
CA VAL A 147 -1.93 14.24 -6.17
C VAL A 147 -1.73 15.17 -7.37
N LEU A 148 -2.35 14.84 -8.50
CA LEU A 148 -2.22 15.60 -9.75
C LEU A 148 -2.70 17.05 -9.60
N ALA A 149 -3.80 17.27 -8.89
CA ALA A 149 -4.31 18.62 -8.61
C ALA A 149 -3.28 19.47 -7.81
N GLN A 150 -2.60 18.88 -6.81
CA GLN A 150 -1.52 19.57 -6.08
C GLN A 150 -0.34 19.90 -6.99
N LEU A 151 -0.09 19.09 -8.03
CA LEU A 151 0.97 19.32 -9.01
C LEU A 151 0.56 20.33 -10.09
N GLY A 152 -0.69 20.80 -10.09
CA GLY A 152 -1.20 21.80 -11.03
C GLY A 152 -1.82 21.21 -12.28
N VAL A 153 -2.17 19.93 -12.27
CA VAL A 153 -2.89 19.27 -13.36
C VAL A 153 -4.39 19.32 -13.05
N ASP A 154 -5.17 19.84 -14.00
CA ASP A 154 -6.63 19.78 -13.95
C ASP A 154 -7.07 18.38 -14.37
N VAL A 155 -7.81 17.70 -13.51
CA VAL A 155 -8.25 16.30 -13.73
C VAL A 155 -9.77 16.14 -13.80
N PHE A 156 -10.54 17.24 -13.69
CA PHE A 156 -12.01 17.29 -13.81
C PHE A 156 -12.49 18.43 -14.70
#